data_77309d299cd22f2ba9cfc4480611a96f
#
_entry.id   77309d299cd22f2ba9cfc4480611a96f
#
_cell.length_a   1.000
_cell.length_b   1.000
_cell.length_c   1.000
_cell.angle_alpha   90.00
_cell.angle_beta   90.00
_cell.angle_gamma   90.00
#
_symmetry.space_group_name_H-M   'P 1'
#
loop_
_entity.id
_entity.type
_entity.pdbx_description
1 polymer ?
#
loop_
_entity_poly.entity_id
_entity_poly.type
_entity_poly.pdbx_seq_one_letter_code
_entity_poly.pdbx_strand_id
1 'polypeptide(L)'
;LELKYFNYLLPRIDFIQLPVTSLERNWNEWVAGVYMDEFAEWHAKDLVVRESMSGMVPSAGVGTCFSRKAMLALAAETDNQPFNPSTLTEDYDVGTRLARMGMRQIFGKFPVTYRVKRKGWTGKEKQVDVTMPLGVREFFPNTFRTAYRQKARWTLGIGLQGWEQVGWQGNAAVKYLLFRDRKGLITSFVAIAGYL
;
A
#
# COMPACT_ATOMS: atom_id res chain seq x y z
N LEU A 1 2.31 10.63 19.87
CA LEU A 1 1.81 9.26 19.98
C LEU A 1 2.49 8.35 18.93
N GLU A 2 2.61 8.84 17.69
CA GLU A 2 3.18 8.12 16.55
C GLU A 2 4.64 7.72 16.77
N LEU A 3 5.50 8.66 17.18
CA LEU A 3 6.91 8.39 17.47
C LEU A 3 7.11 7.33 18.56
N LYS A 4 6.27 7.33 19.60
CA LYS A 4 6.34 6.33 20.66
C LYS A 4 5.96 4.94 20.14
N TYR A 5 4.95 4.85 19.28
CA TYR A 5 4.52 3.60 18.66
C TYR A 5 5.64 3.00 17.79
N PHE A 6 6.23 3.81 16.91
CA PHE A 6 7.33 3.35 16.07
C PHE A 6 8.59 3.01 16.85
N ASN A 7 8.98 3.82 17.84
CA ASN A 7 10.13 3.52 18.68
C ASN A 7 9.96 2.22 19.49
N TYR A 8 8.74 1.83 19.79
CA TYR A 8 8.46 0.55 20.44
C TYR A 8 8.57 -0.64 19.46
N LEU A 9 8.13 -0.48 18.24
CA LEU A 9 8.06 -1.55 17.24
C LEU A 9 9.38 -1.76 16.47
N LEU A 10 10.04 -0.70 16.03
CA LEU A 10 11.22 -0.77 15.16
C LEU A 10 12.38 -1.61 15.69
N PRO A 11 12.62 -1.76 17.00
CA PRO A 11 13.63 -2.69 17.49
C PRO A 11 13.31 -4.17 17.23
N ARG A 12 12.03 -4.49 16.93
CA ARG A 12 11.54 -5.87 16.77
C ARG A 12 10.99 -6.15 15.38
N ILE A 13 10.68 -5.12 14.63
CA ILE A 13 10.08 -5.15 13.30
C ILE A 13 10.97 -4.37 12.35
N ASP A 14 11.25 -4.93 11.20
CA ASP A 14 12.15 -4.33 10.23
C ASP A 14 11.43 -3.37 9.27
N PHE A 15 10.14 -3.60 9.03
CA PHE A 15 9.32 -2.81 8.13
C PHE A 15 7.88 -2.68 8.64
N ILE A 16 7.35 -1.47 8.61
CA ILE A 16 5.98 -1.18 9.00
C ILE A 16 5.31 -0.39 7.88
N GLN A 17 4.21 -0.90 7.35
CA GLN A 17 3.31 -0.16 6.47
C GLN A 17 2.09 0.27 7.27
N LEU A 18 1.81 1.57 7.28
CA LEU A 18 0.56 2.10 7.83
C LEU A 18 -0.55 2.14 6.77
N PRO A 19 -1.81 2.12 7.18
CA PRO A 19 -2.92 2.39 6.27
C PRO A 19 -2.78 3.72 5.54
N VAL A 20 -3.07 3.70 4.25
CA VAL A 20 -3.23 4.90 3.44
C VAL A 20 -4.73 5.08 3.19
N THR A 21 -5.25 6.24 3.55
CA THR A 21 -6.67 6.58 3.41
C THR A 21 -6.83 7.84 2.57
N SER A 22 -7.97 8.01 1.94
CA SER A 22 -8.25 9.21 1.17
C SER A 22 -8.60 10.39 2.07
N LEU A 23 -8.12 11.57 1.68
CA LEU A 23 -8.74 12.82 2.09
C LEU A 23 -10.10 12.96 1.41
N GLU A 24 -11.04 13.64 2.07
CA GLU A 24 -12.38 13.84 1.54
C GLU A 24 -12.34 14.63 0.23
N ARG A 25 -13.15 14.20 -0.74
CA ARG A 25 -13.36 14.82 -2.02
C ARG A 25 -14.83 15.19 -2.20
N ASN A 26 -15.12 16.01 -3.19
CA ASN A 26 -16.50 16.31 -3.54
C ASN A 26 -17.20 15.06 -4.09
N TRP A 27 -18.47 14.90 -3.80
CA TRP A 27 -19.28 13.75 -4.20
C TRP A 27 -19.38 13.54 -5.72
N ASN A 28 -19.12 14.57 -6.52
CA ASN A 28 -19.13 14.55 -7.98
C ASN A 28 -17.77 14.19 -8.60
N GLU A 29 -16.74 13.98 -7.80
CA GLU A 29 -15.40 13.55 -8.26
C GLU A 29 -15.32 12.02 -8.36
N TRP A 30 -16.06 11.43 -9.28
CA TRP A 30 -16.26 9.98 -9.44
C TRP A 30 -14.95 9.21 -9.61
N VAL A 31 -13.99 9.77 -10.35
CA VAL A 31 -12.68 9.14 -10.54
C VAL A 31 -11.96 8.96 -9.21
N ALA A 32 -11.96 9.99 -8.37
CA ALA A 32 -11.38 9.90 -7.04
C ALA A 32 -12.17 8.92 -6.15
N GLY A 33 -13.49 8.86 -6.27
CA GLY A 33 -14.35 7.91 -5.56
C GLY A 33 -13.94 6.46 -5.81
N VAL A 34 -13.72 6.07 -7.05
CA VAL A 34 -13.24 4.72 -7.40
C VAL A 34 -11.89 4.40 -6.75
N TYR A 35 -10.96 5.35 -6.73
CA TYR A 35 -9.68 5.18 -6.03
C TYR A 35 -9.85 5.03 -4.51
N MET A 36 -10.75 5.82 -3.93
CA MET A 36 -11.04 5.75 -2.49
C MET A 36 -11.53 4.35 -2.09
N ASP A 37 -12.45 3.78 -2.87
CA ASP A 37 -13.01 2.45 -2.63
C ASP A 37 -11.95 1.36 -2.79
N GLU A 38 -11.16 1.39 -3.87
CA GLU A 38 -10.08 0.43 -4.10
C GLU A 38 -9.02 0.47 -2.98
N PHE A 39 -8.58 1.66 -2.59
CA PHE A 39 -7.59 1.79 -1.52
C PHE A 39 -8.15 1.38 -0.16
N ALA A 40 -9.40 1.71 0.11
CA ALA A 40 -10.08 1.28 1.33
C ALA A 40 -10.15 -0.25 1.40
N GLU A 41 -10.52 -0.93 0.31
CA GLU A 41 -10.53 -2.37 0.26
C GLU A 41 -9.12 -2.97 0.41
N TRP A 42 -8.14 -2.43 -0.31
CA TRP A 42 -6.78 -2.95 -0.26
C TRP A 42 -6.16 -2.80 1.13
N HIS A 43 -6.25 -1.62 1.74
CA HIS A 43 -5.70 -1.37 3.08
C HIS A 43 -6.54 -1.94 4.23
N ALA A 44 -7.85 -2.09 4.06
CA ALA A 44 -8.68 -2.66 5.12
C ALA A 44 -8.71 -4.19 5.14
N LYS A 45 -8.55 -4.83 3.97
CA LYS A 45 -8.72 -6.28 3.81
C LYS A 45 -7.47 -6.96 3.24
N ASP A 46 -7.03 -6.56 2.04
CA ASP A 46 -6.01 -7.31 1.30
C ASP A 46 -4.66 -7.32 2.02
N LEU A 47 -4.16 -6.19 2.49
CA LEU A 47 -2.87 -6.13 3.21
C LEU A 47 -2.88 -6.93 4.51
N VAL A 48 -4.02 -6.98 5.20
CA VAL A 48 -4.19 -7.80 6.41
C VAL A 48 -4.09 -9.29 6.08
N VAL A 49 -4.75 -9.71 5.00
CA VAL A 49 -4.69 -11.10 4.53
C VAL A 49 -3.28 -11.45 4.07
N ARG A 50 -2.61 -10.55 3.33
CA ARG A 50 -1.23 -10.75 2.87
C ARG A 50 -0.26 -10.96 4.04
N GLU A 51 -0.34 -10.10 5.04
CA GLU A 51 0.46 -10.24 6.25
C GLU A 51 0.24 -11.58 6.93
N SER A 52 -1.02 -11.95 7.17
CA SER A 52 -1.36 -13.19 7.88
C SER A 52 -0.98 -14.46 7.10
N MET A 53 -1.06 -14.44 5.78
CA MET A 53 -0.75 -15.60 4.92
C MET A 53 0.74 -15.79 4.67
N SER A 54 1.49 -14.72 4.50
CA SER A 54 2.87 -14.77 3.99
C SER A 54 3.88 -14.02 4.85
N GLY A 55 3.44 -13.16 5.76
CA GLY A 55 4.32 -12.21 6.44
C GLY A 55 4.88 -11.11 5.53
N MET A 56 4.46 -11.08 4.26
CA MET A 56 4.89 -10.09 3.27
C MET A 56 3.86 -8.96 3.18
N VAL A 57 4.33 -7.74 3.39
CA VAL A 57 3.52 -6.52 3.27
C VAL A 57 4.12 -5.64 2.18
N PRO A 58 3.45 -5.45 1.03
CA PRO A 58 3.90 -4.50 0.02
C PRO A 58 3.94 -3.08 0.58
N SER A 59 4.94 -2.31 0.21
CA SER A 59 4.98 -0.88 0.51
C SER A 59 4.08 -0.11 -0.43
N ALA A 60 3.40 0.89 0.11
CA ALA A 60 2.61 1.85 -0.67
C ALA A 60 3.39 3.15 -0.96
N GLY A 61 4.69 3.18 -0.66
CA GLY A 61 5.54 4.37 -0.78
C GLY A 61 5.36 5.35 0.37
N VAL A 62 4.12 5.68 0.70
CA VAL A 62 3.76 6.56 1.82
C VAL A 62 3.33 5.75 3.05
N GLY A 63 3.51 6.32 4.23
CA GLY A 63 3.15 5.65 5.48
C GLY A 63 4.03 4.45 5.82
N THR A 64 5.26 4.41 5.33
CA THR A 64 6.23 3.34 5.58
C THR A 64 7.28 3.75 6.61
N CYS A 65 7.64 2.80 7.46
CA CYS A 65 8.75 2.96 8.40
C CYS A 65 9.70 1.78 8.29
N PHE A 66 10.99 2.06 8.22
CA PHE A 66 12.05 1.07 8.10
C PHE A 66 12.94 1.10 9.34
N SER A 67 13.35 -0.08 9.83
CA SER A 67 14.46 -0.15 10.76
C SER A 67 15.78 0.24 10.05
N ARG A 68 16.75 0.74 10.82
CA ARG A 68 18.10 1.00 10.27
C ARG A 68 18.69 -0.27 9.65
N LYS A 69 18.45 -1.43 10.27
CA LYS A 69 18.90 -2.73 9.77
C LYS A 69 18.32 -3.02 8.38
N ALA A 70 17.03 -2.79 8.18
CA ALA A 70 16.39 -2.99 6.88
C ALA A 70 16.96 -2.07 5.80
N MET A 71 17.15 -0.79 6.11
CA MET A 71 17.73 0.17 5.16
C MET A 71 19.16 -0.18 4.77
N LEU A 72 20.00 -0.58 5.72
CA LEU A 72 21.36 -1.00 5.43
C LEU A 72 21.42 -2.28 4.61
N ALA A 73 20.53 -3.24 4.87
CA ALA A 73 20.44 -4.46 4.07
C ALA A 73 20.00 -4.20 2.64
N LEU A 74 19.00 -3.34 2.44
CA LEU A 74 18.57 -2.91 1.10
C LEU A 74 19.69 -2.19 0.35
N ALA A 75 20.41 -1.30 1.03
CA ALA A 75 21.53 -0.57 0.44
C ALA A 75 22.68 -1.51 0.03
N ALA A 76 22.99 -2.50 0.86
CA ALA A 76 24.04 -3.48 0.58
C ALA A 76 23.75 -4.36 -0.65
N GLU A 77 22.47 -4.58 -0.98
CA GLU A 77 22.05 -5.38 -2.13
C GLU A 77 22.20 -4.61 -3.47
N THR A 78 22.23 -3.29 -3.46
CA THR A 78 22.10 -2.45 -4.65
C THR A 78 23.05 -1.24 -4.63
N ASP A 79 24.34 -1.46 -4.56
CA ASP A 79 25.38 -0.39 -4.63
C ASP A 79 25.04 0.87 -3.81
N ASN A 80 24.61 0.67 -2.58
CA ASN A 80 24.20 1.72 -1.63
C ASN A 80 22.97 2.55 -2.07
N GLN A 81 22.12 1.99 -2.94
CA GLN A 81 20.85 2.56 -3.36
C GLN A 81 19.67 1.69 -2.91
N PRO A 82 19.08 1.90 -1.73
CA PRO A 82 18.02 1.02 -1.20
C PRO A 82 16.78 0.95 -2.09
N PHE A 83 16.50 2.01 -2.84
CA PHE A 83 15.41 2.08 -3.81
C PHE A 83 15.96 2.04 -5.22
N ASN A 84 15.41 1.16 -6.05
CA ASN A 84 15.85 1.05 -7.45
C ASN A 84 15.18 2.12 -8.32
N PRO A 85 15.90 3.15 -8.79
CA PRO A 85 15.31 4.25 -9.57
C PRO A 85 14.84 3.84 -10.96
N SER A 86 15.25 2.66 -11.45
CA SER A 86 14.84 2.15 -12.77
C SER A 86 13.49 1.44 -12.74
N THR A 87 12.90 1.22 -11.56
CA THR A 87 11.58 0.60 -11.43
C THR A 87 10.47 1.64 -11.36
N LEU A 88 9.33 1.33 -11.95
CA LEU A 88 8.14 2.18 -11.89
C LEU A 88 7.42 2.13 -10.54
N THR A 89 7.72 1.10 -9.75
CA THR A 89 7.12 0.83 -8.42
C THR A 89 8.20 0.32 -7.47
N GLU A 90 9.19 1.19 -7.24
CA GLU A 90 10.33 0.92 -6.34
C GLU A 90 9.89 0.60 -4.90
N ASP A 91 8.78 1.18 -4.48
CA ASP A 91 8.15 0.95 -3.20
C ASP A 91 7.61 -0.47 -3.05
N TYR A 92 6.89 -0.98 -4.04
CA TYR A 92 6.38 -2.36 -4.03
C TYR A 92 7.52 -3.39 -3.98
N ASP A 93 8.59 -3.18 -4.74
CA ASP A 93 9.76 -4.05 -4.79
C ASP A 93 10.43 -4.20 -3.41
N VAL A 94 10.58 -3.10 -2.68
CA VAL A 94 11.21 -3.08 -1.36
C VAL A 94 10.55 -4.05 -0.38
N GLY A 95 9.22 -4.09 -0.32
CA GLY A 95 8.50 -5.04 0.55
C GLY A 95 8.83 -6.49 0.25
N THR A 96 8.93 -6.85 -1.03
CA THR A 96 9.24 -8.20 -1.48
C THR A 96 10.72 -8.56 -1.21
N ARG A 97 11.65 -7.63 -1.44
CA ARG A 97 13.09 -7.81 -1.15
C ARG A 97 13.32 -8.05 0.34
N LEU A 98 12.70 -7.26 1.21
CA LEU A 98 12.79 -7.43 2.65
C LEU A 98 12.22 -8.78 3.13
N ALA A 99 11.11 -9.23 2.54
CA ALA A 99 10.55 -10.55 2.84
C ALA A 99 11.52 -11.67 2.44
N ARG A 100 12.18 -11.55 1.28
CA ARG A 100 13.21 -12.50 0.81
C ARG A 100 14.43 -12.56 1.76
N MET A 101 14.81 -11.44 2.34
CA MET A 101 15.88 -11.34 3.35
C MET A 101 15.45 -11.89 4.73
N GLY A 102 14.22 -12.38 4.90
CA GLY A 102 13.70 -12.85 6.17
C GLY A 102 13.41 -11.74 7.19
N MET A 103 13.28 -10.51 6.73
CA MET A 103 12.98 -9.36 7.59
C MET A 103 11.52 -9.32 8.00
N ARG A 104 11.27 -9.01 9.27
CA ARG A 104 9.92 -8.98 9.82
C ARG A 104 9.17 -7.74 9.38
N GLN A 105 7.99 -7.96 8.81
CA GLN A 105 7.11 -6.92 8.30
C GLN A 105 5.77 -6.97 9.02
N ILE A 106 5.15 -5.81 9.20
CA ILE A 106 3.78 -5.72 9.69
C ILE A 106 3.00 -4.64 8.95
N PHE A 107 1.70 -4.86 8.86
CA PHE A 107 0.72 -3.84 8.51
C PHE A 107 0.17 -3.22 9.81
N GLY A 108 0.63 -2.01 10.14
CA GLY A 108 0.38 -1.37 11.42
C GLY A 108 -1.02 -0.79 11.52
N LYS A 109 -1.95 -1.46 12.20
CA LYS A 109 -3.30 -0.97 12.50
C LYS A 109 -3.41 -0.52 13.96
N PHE A 110 -2.84 0.61 14.30
CA PHE A 110 -2.97 1.19 15.63
C PHE A 110 -4.18 2.12 15.69
N PRO A 111 -5.22 1.83 16.52
CA PRO A 111 -6.41 2.69 16.61
C PRO A 111 -6.09 3.98 17.35
N VAL A 112 -6.50 5.11 16.77
CA VAL A 112 -6.44 6.43 17.40
C VAL A 112 -7.81 7.06 17.35
N THR A 113 -8.23 7.62 18.48
CA THR A 113 -9.50 8.33 18.60
C THR A 113 -9.26 9.82 18.40
N TYR A 114 -9.92 10.39 17.43
CA TYR A 114 -9.89 11.81 17.10
C TYR A 114 -11.24 12.43 17.45
N ARG A 115 -11.20 13.61 18.05
CA ARG A 115 -12.39 14.43 18.24
C ARG A 115 -12.54 15.38 17.04
N VAL A 116 -13.58 15.15 16.23
CA VAL A 116 -13.85 15.90 15.02
C VAL A 116 -15.18 16.66 15.12
N LYS A 117 -15.25 17.83 14.49
CA LYS A 117 -16.50 18.56 14.32
C LYS A 117 -17.20 18.06 13.06
N ARG A 118 -18.43 17.58 13.20
CA ARG A 118 -19.28 17.21 12.06
C ARG A 118 -20.52 18.11 12.02
N LYS A 119 -20.87 18.58 10.83
CA LYS A 119 -22.16 19.21 10.59
C LYS A 119 -23.22 18.12 10.47
N GLY A 120 -24.23 18.17 11.34
CA GLY A 120 -25.42 17.36 11.18
C GLY A 120 -26.28 17.84 10.02
N TRP A 121 -27.31 17.09 9.65
CA TRP A 121 -28.27 17.45 8.61
C TRP A 121 -28.93 18.83 8.84
N THR A 122 -29.13 19.21 10.09
CA THR A 122 -29.70 20.52 10.46
C THR A 122 -28.69 21.67 10.42
N GLY A 123 -27.46 21.45 9.91
CA GLY A 123 -26.40 22.44 9.85
C GLY A 123 -25.70 22.72 11.19
N LYS A 124 -26.17 22.15 12.30
CA LYS A 124 -25.54 22.31 13.62
C LYS A 124 -24.25 21.50 13.70
N GLU A 125 -23.19 22.13 14.19
CA GLU A 125 -21.93 21.43 14.47
C GLU A 125 -22.04 20.62 15.75
N LYS A 126 -21.64 19.36 15.66
CA LYS A 126 -21.52 18.45 16.82
C LYS A 126 -20.10 17.88 16.88
N GLN A 127 -19.53 17.85 18.06
CA GLN A 127 -18.29 17.12 18.29
C GLN A 127 -18.59 15.63 18.38
N VAL A 128 -17.85 14.83 17.61
CA VAL A 128 -17.97 13.37 17.56
C VAL A 128 -16.59 12.76 17.69
N ASP A 129 -16.45 11.77 18.55
CA ASP A 129 -15.22 10.98 18.65
C ASP A 129 -15.25 9.89 17.55
N VAL A 130 -14.24 9.90 16.70
CA VAL A 130 -14.09 8.94 15.58
C VAL A 130 -12.82 8.16 15.82
N THR A 131 -12.93 6.84 15.91
CA THR A 131 -11.77 5.95 16.01
C THR A 131 -11.38 5.48 14.60
N MET A 132 -10.15 5.75 14.23
CA MET A 132 -9.56 5.37 12.94
C MET A 132 -8.18 4.77 13.19
N PRO A 133 -7.68 3.88 12.31
CA PRO A 133 -6.30 3.46 12.39
C PRO A 133 -5.36 4.66 12.15
N LEU A 134 -4.26 4.68 12.88
CA LEU A 134 -3.14 5.58 12.58
C LEU A 134 -2.68 5.31 11.15
N GLY A 135 -2.66 6.34 10.31
CA GLY A 135 -2.33 6.18 8.90
C GLY A 135 -2.05 7.51 8.22
N VAL A 136 -1.65 7.43 6.97
CA VAL A 136 -1.44 8.58 6.10
C VAL A 136 -2.72 8.88 5.33
N ARG A 137 -3.00 10.17 5.13
CA ARG A 137 -4.15 10.63 4.35
C ARG A 137 -3.66 11.40 3.14
N GLU A 138 -4.08 10.96 1.95
CA GLU A 138 -3.62 11.49 0.67
C GLU A 138 -4.78 11.83 -0.24
N PHE A 139 -4.55 12.77 -1.18
CA PHE A 139 -5.48 13.01 -2.27
C PHE A 139 -5.19 12.06 -3.44
N PHE A 140 -6.21 11.34 -3.87
CA PHE A 140 -6.11 10.51 -5.06
C PHE A 140 -6.43 11.29 -6.33
N PRO A 141 -5.99 10.79 -7.51
CA PRO A 141 -6.30 11.39 -8.79
C PRO A 141 -7.80 11.62 -8.98
N ASN A 142 -8.18 12.82 -9.41
CA ASN A 142 -9.57 13.19 -9.65
C ASN A 142 -9.92 13.35 -11.14
N THR A 143 -8.94 13.20 -12.03
CA THR A 143 -9.18 13.22 -13.48
C THR A 143 -8.87 11.86 -14.09
N PHE A 144 -9.61 11.49 -15.13
CA PHE A 144 -9.36 10.22 -15.85
C PHE A 144 -7.92 10.09 -16.35
N ARG A 145 -7.34 11.18 -16.88
CA ARG A 145 -5.98 11.18 -17.41
C ARG A 145 -4.92 10.87 -16.34
N THR A 146 -5.02 11.48 -15.17
CA THR A 146 -4.08 11.24 -14.07
C THR A 146 -4.26 9.84 -13.49
N ALA A 147 -5.52 9.40 -13.34
CA ALA A 147 -5.87 8.07 -12.87
C ALA A 147 -5.33 6.97 -13.81
N TYR A 148 -5.60 7.10 -15.10
CA TYR A 148 -5.12 6.17 -16.12
C TYR A 148 -3.58 6.04 -16.11
N ARG A 149 -2.86 7.17 -16.08
CA ARG A 149 -1.39 7.16 -16.07
C ARG A 149 -0.84 6.48 -14.82
N GLN A 150 -1.43 6.73 -13.67
CA GLN A 150 -0.98 6.11 -12.43
C GLN A 150 -1.26 4.59 -12.44
N LYS A 151 -2.46 4.18 -12.86
CA LYS A 151 -2.80 2.74 -12.96
C LYS A 151 -1.94 2.02 -13.98
N ALA A 152 -1.66 2.63 -15.13
CA ALA A 152 -0.77 2.06 -16.12
C ALA A 152 0.65 1.85 -15.54
N ARG A 153 1.17 2.84 -14.80
CA ARG A 153 2.46 2.72 -14.11
C ARG A 153 2.47 1.56 -13.12
N TRP A 154 1.44 1.41 -12.30
CA TRP A 154 1.33 0.31 -11.36
C TRP A 154 1.20 -1.05 -12.06
N THR A 155 0.39 -1.14 -13.09
CA THR A 155 0.21 -2.38 -13.87
C THR A 155 1.53 -2.83 -14.50
N LEU A 156 2.28 -1.91 -15.10
CA LEU A 156 3.59 -2.18 -15.68
C LEU A 156 4.63 -2.50 -14.60
N GLY A 157 4.70 -1.70 -13.54
CA GLY A 157 5.70 -1.85 -12.48
C GLY A 157 5.49 -3.14 -11.68
N ILE A 158 4.29 -3.38 -11.18
CA ILE A 158 3.99 -4.56 -10.36
C ILE A 158 3.88 -5.83 -11.23
N GLY A 159 3.17 -5.72 -12.36
CA GLY A 159 2.87 -6.88 -13.20
C GLY A 159 4.07 -7.33 -14.03
N LEU A 160 4.68 -6.45 -14.84
CA LEU A 160 5.75 -6.81 -15.76
C LEU A 160 7.13 -6.68 -15.11
N GLN A 161 7.52 -5.50 -14.63
CA GLN A 161 8.83 -5.32 -14.03
C GLN A 161 9.00 -6.15 -12.75
N GLY A 162 7.97 -6.21 -11.91
CA GLY A 162 7.98 -7.07 -10.73
C GLY A 162 8.09 -8.56 -11.08
N TRP A 163 7.62 -8.98 -12.25
CA TRP A 163 7.83 -10.34 -12.72
C TRP A 163 9.30 -10.61 -13.03
N GLU A 164 9.96 -9.72 -13.76
CA GLU A 164 11.38 -9.87 -14.10
C GLU A 164 12.29 -9.78 -12.87
N GLN A 165 12.03 -8.85 -11.97
CA GLN A 165 12.91 -8.55 -10.86
C GLN A 165 12.73 -9.50 -9.66
N VAL A 166 11.49 -9.82 -9.32
CA VAL A 166 11.14 -10.65 -8.16
C VAL A 166 11.01 -12.13 -8.55
N GLY A 167 10.62 -12.42 -9.78
CA GLY A 167 10.36 -13.80 -10.22
C GLY A 167 9.22 -14.46 -9.43
N TRP A 168 9.34 -15.75 -9.15
CA TRP A 168 8.37 -16.58 -8.42
C TRP A 168 8.99 -17.17 -7.15
N GLN A 169 9.75 -16.38 -6.42
CA GLN A 169 10.43 -16.82 -5.21
C GLN A 169 9.48 -16.79 -3.99
N GLY A 170 9.80 -17.61 -2.99
CA GLY A 170 9.06 -17.69 -1.74
C GLY A 170 8.23 -18.97 -1.58
N ASN A 171 7.49 -19.05 -0.49
CA ASN A 171 6.59 -20.17 -0.20
C ASN A 171 5.31 -20.10 -1.06
N ALA A 172 4.43 -21.10 -0.93
CA ALA A 172 3.19 -21.19 -1.70
C ALA A 172 2.27 -19.98 -1.52
N ALA A 173 2.20 -19.40 -0.32
CA ALA A 173 1.41 -18.21 -0.05
C ALA A 173 1.96 -16.99 -0.79
N VAL A 174 3.28 -16.76 -0.75
CA VAL A 174 3.94 -15.67 -1.49
C VAL A 174 3.72 -15.84 -3.00
N LYS A 175 3.90 -17.05 -3.56
CA LYS A 175 3.66 -17.32 -4.97
C LYS A 175 2.22 -17.05 -5.39
N TYR A 176 1.25 -17.44 -4.56
CA TYR A 176 -0.15 -17.13 -4.79
C TYR A 176 -0.42 -15.62 -4.81
N LEU A 177 0.15 -14.86 -3.90
CA LEU A 177 0.01 -13.40 -3.86
C LEU A 177 0.65 -12.74 -5.08
N LEU A 178 1.85 -13.17 -5.47
CA LEU A 178 2.50 -12.71 -6.70
C LEU A 178 1.66 -13.02 -7.96
N PHE A 179 1.03 -14.19 -8.01
CA PHE A 179 0.09 -14.53 -9.08
C PHE A 179 -1.11 -13.59 -9.09
N ARG A 180 -1.71 -13.31 -7.93
CA ARG A 180 -2.82 -12.35 -7.81
C ARG A 180 -2.46 -10.97 -8.36
N ASP A 181 -1.28 -10.48 -8.04
CA ASP A 181 -0.81 -9.16 -8.48
C ASP A 181 -0.60 -9.11 -10.01
N ARG A 182 -0.13 -10.20 -10.59
CA ARG A 182 0.19 -10.32 -12.02
C ARG A 182 -0.98 -10.70 -12.90
N LYS A 183 -1.97 -11.41 -12.36
CA LYS A 183 -3.15 -11.84 -13.14
C LYS A 183 -3.90 -10.67 -13.76
N GLY A 184 -3.82 -9.47 -13.17
CA GLY A 184 -4.42 -8.24 -13.69
C GLY A 184 -4.03 -7.94 -15.14
N LEU A 185 -2.81 -8.30 -15.56
CA LEU A 185 -2.36 -8.16 -16.93
C LEU A 185 -3.26 -8.96 -17.91
N ILE A 186 -3.56 -10.22 -17.56
CA ILE A 186 -4.36 -11.10 -18.42
C ILE A 186 -5.85 -10.78 -18.26
N THR A 187 -6.33 -10.62 -17.04
CA THR A 187 -7.76 -10.40 -16.77
C THR A 187 -8.27 -9.10 -17.36
N SER A 188 -7.44 -8.07 -17.49
CA SER A 188 -7.81 -6.84 -18.18
C SER A 188 -8.10 -7.05 -19.65
N PHE A 189 -7.28 -7.85 -20.36
CA PHE A 189 -7.53 -8.22 -21.76
C PHE A 189 -8.77 -9.08 -21.92
N VAL A 190 -8.94 -10.07 -21.03
CA VAL A 190 -10.14 -10.96 -21.04
C VAL A 190 -11.42 -10.14 -20.81
N ALA A 191 -11.38 -9.19 -19.88
CA ALA A 191 -12.52 -8.31 -19.64
C ALA A 191 -12.87 -7.47 -20.88
N ILE A 192 -11.89 -6.85 -21.54
CA ILE A 192 -12.11 -6.09 -22.79
C ILE A 192 -12.69 -6.99 -23.88
N ALA A 193 -12.13 -8.19 -24.08
CA ALA A 193 -12.62 -9.12 -25.08
C ALA A 193 -14.04 -9.62 -24.78
N GLY A 194 -14.44 -9.70 -23.52
CA GLY A 194 -15.78 -10.08 -23.11
C GLY A 194 -16.85 -8.99 -23.34
N TYR A 195 -16.44 -7.75 -23.56
CA TYR A 195 -17.32 -6.61 -23.88
C TYR A 195 -17.41 -6.30 -25.38
N LEU A 196 -16.60 -6.93 -26.22
CA LEU A 196 -16.61 -6.82 -27.68
C LEU A 196 -17.45 -7.92 -28.33
#